data_303faa81ec1176ebdf9dbda5bce56cf4
#
_entry.id   303faa81ec1176ebdf9dbda5bce56cf4
#
_cell.length_a   1.000
_cell.length_b   1.000
_cell.length_c   1.000
_cell.angle_alpha   90.00
_cell.angle_beta   90.00
_cell.angle_gamma   90.00
#
_symmetry.space_group_name_H-M   'P 1'
#
loop_
_entity.id
_entity.type
_entity.pdbx_description
1 polymer ?
#
loop_
_entity_poly.entity_id
_entity_poly.type
_entity_poly.pdbx_seq_one_letter_code
_entity_poly.pdbx_strand_id
1 'polypeptide(L)'
;MSDQPTTESRVEVAWAGKDVFLGTDDAGHSIVFDSALSGAPAKGIGPMKALLASLGACSGMDVAAILGKRKQRLVTLKVEVTGKRRQYGHPKPFTDIHVRYLVGGDRMEEKYVKEAVDDSIKKFCSVAATIDGKAKITYDYEMVEA
;
A
#
# COMPACT_ATOMS: atom_id res chain seq x y z
N MET A 1 -10.83 11.24 19.84
CA MET A 1 -11.49 10.07 19.23
C MET A 1 -12.95 10.36 19.02
N SER A 2 -13.43 10.11 17.86
CA SER A 2 -14.84 10.34 17.58
C SER A 2 -15.68 9.16 18.06
N ASP A 3 -16.92 9.44 18.47
CA ASP A 3 -17.90 8.43 18.86
C ASP A 3 -18.63 7.83 17.67
N GLN A 4 -17.96 7.77 16.53
CA GLN A 4 -18.55 7.20 15.31
C GLN A 4 -18.76 5.69 15.45
N PRO A 5 -19.84 5.16 14.89
CA PRO A 5 -20.00 3.71 14.80
C PRO A 5 -18.83 3.08 14.04
N THR A 6 -18.47 1.87 14.43
CA THR A 6 -17.39 1.12 13.79
C THR A 6 -17.96 -0.01 12.95
N THR A 7 -17.17 -0.48 11.98
CA THR A 7 -17.44 -1.70 11.22
C THR A 7 -16.33 -2.70 11.48
N GLU A 8 -16.63 -3.98 11.30
CA GLU A 8 -15.64 -5.03 11.42
C GLU A 8 -15.23 -5.53 10.04
N SER A 9 -13.95 -5.83 9.90
CA SER A 9 -13.41 -6.56 8.75
C SER A 9 -12.70 -7.80 9.28
N ARG A 10 -12.85 -8.92 8.57
CA ARG A 10 -12.31 -10.20 9.01
C ARG A 10 -11.55 -10.89 7.88
N VAL A 11 -10.39 -11.41 8.21
CA VAL A 11 -9.63 -12.31 7.33
C VAL A 11 -9.26 -13.56 8.12
N GLU A 12 -9.11 -14.68 7.44
CA GLU A 12 -8.54 -15.90 7.98
C GLU A 12 -7.16 -16.11 7.39
N VAL A 13 -6.22 -16.58 8.21
CA VAL A 13 -4.87 -16.88 7.76
C VAL A 13 -4.57 -18.32 8.16
N ALA A 14 -4.49 -19.19 7.17
CA ALA A 14 -4.33 -20.62 7.37
C ALA A 14 -2.93 -21.07 6.98
N TRP A 15 -2.32 -21.92 7.81
CA TRP A 15 -1.03 -22.52 7.51
C TRP A 15 -1.18 -23.54 6.39
N ALA A 16 -0.30 -23.44 5.37
CA ALA A 16 -0.30 -24.31 4.21
C ALA A 16 0.98 -25.11 4.05
N GLY A 17 1.70 -25.32 5.13
CA GLY A 17 2.95 -26.07 5.17
C GLY A 17 4.21 -25.19 5.17
N LYS A 18 5.23 -25.61 5.89
CA LYS A 18 6.49 -24.85 6.06
C LYS A 18 6.21 -23.40 6.46
N ASP A 19 6.65 -22.44 5.67
CA ASP A 19 6.48 -21.01 5.95
C ASP A 19 5.30 -20.39 5.17
N VAL A 20 4.52 -21.23 4.48
CA VAL A 20 3.44 -20.77 3.61
C VAL A 20 2.15 -20.61 4.40
N PHE A 21 1.52 -19.45 4.24
CA PHE A 21 0.20 -19.17 4.78
C PHE A 21 -0.71 -18.61 3.69
N LEU A 22 -1.98 -18.91 3.79
CA LEU A 22 -3.00 -18.42 2.87
C LEU A 22 -3.94 -17.50 3.64
N GLY A 23 -3.93 -16.21 3.28
CA GLY A 23 -4.87 -15.24 3.81
C GLY A 23 -6.10 -15.16 2.90
N THR A 24 -7.29 -15.22 3.48
CA THR A 24 -8.53 -15.19 2.72
C THR A 24 -9.52 -14.25 3.39
N ASP A 25 -10.17 -13.39 2.60
CA ASP A 25 -11.23 -12.51 3.10
C ASP A 25 -12.58 -13.23 3.09
N ASP A 26 -13.61 -12.55 3.57
CA ASP A 26 -14.96 -13.13 3.65
C ASP A 26 -15.67 -13.23 2.28
N ALA A 27 -15.09 -12.63 1.24
CA ALA A 27 -15.59 -12.73 -0.13
C ALA A 27 -14.84 -13.79 -0.97
N GLY A 28 -13.90 -14.53 -0.35
CA GLY A 28 -13.16 -15.59 -1.03
C GLY A 28 -11.92 -15.16 -1.77
N HIS A 29 -11.47 -13.91 -1.61
CA HIS A 29 -10.22 -13.43 -2.22
C HIS A 29 -9.05 -13.85 -1.34
N SER A 30 -7.94 -14.28 -1.97
CA SER A 30 -6.82 -14.84 -1.25
C SER A 30 -5.48 -14.23 -1.66
N ILE A 31 -4.55 -14.27 -0.70
CA ILE A 31 -3.16 -13.90 -0.91
C ILE A 31 -2.27 -14.97 -0.29
N VAL A 32 -1.20 -15.35 -1.00
CA VAL A 32 -0.21 -16.33 -0.51
C VAL A 32 0.95 -15.59 0.13
N PHE A 33 1.24 -15.96 1.37
CA PHE A 33 2.38 -15.44 2.13
C PHE A 33 3.47 -16.51 2.26
N ASP A 34 4.71 -16.10 2.11
CA ASP A 34 5.87 -16.94 2.36
C ASP A 34 7.08 -16.04 2.62
N SER A 35 7.85 -16.34 3.64
CA SER A 35 9.04 -15.55 4.00
C SER A 35 10.37 -16.23 3.61
N ALA A 36 10.30 -17.43 3.04
CA ALA A 36 11.48 -18.23 2.68
C ALA A 36 12.45 -18.48 3.86
N LEU A 37 11.94 -18.56 5.09
CA LEU A 37 12.76 -18.80 6.27
C LEU A 37 13.50 -20.15 6.21
N SER A 38 12.95 -21.11 5.47
CA SER A 38 13.56 -22.45 5.29
C SER A 38 14.71 -22.45 4.28
N GLY A 39 15.02 -21.32 3.63
CA GLY A 39 16.06 -21.22 2.61
C GLY A 39 15.62 -21.60 1.20
N ALA A 40 14.44 -22.18 1.04
CA ALA A 40 13.84 -22.42 -0.30
C ALA A 40 13.31 -21.09 -0.88
N PRO A 41 13.22 -20.97 -2.22
CA PRO A 41 12.60 -19.79 -2.83
C PRO A 41 11.17 -19.58 -2.31
N ALA A 42 10.83 -18.33 -2.00
CA ALA A 42 9.51 -17.98 -1.50
C ALA A 42 8.44 -18.23 -2.57
N LYS A 43 7.29 -18.77 -2.15
CA LYS A 43 6.13 -19.04 -3.02
C LYS A 43 5.10 -17.92 -3.01
N GLY A 44 5.32 -16.89 -2.19
CA GLY A 44 4.41 -15.78 -2.06
C GLY A 44 5.13 -14.55 -1.53
N ILE A 45 4.35 -13.52 -1.26
CA ILE A 45 4.88 -12.25 -0.73
C ILE A 45 5.13 -12.37 0.78
N GLY A 46 6.22 -11.76 1.26
CA GLY A 46 6.47 -11.68 2.70
C GLY A 46 5.46 -10.74 3.39
N PRO A 47 5.10 -11.01 4.66
CA PRO A 47 4.10 -10.19 5.37
C PRO A 47 4.44 -8.70 5.44
N MET A 48 5.69 -8.35 5.70
CA MET A 48 6.09 -6.94 5.77
C MET A 48 6.02 -6.26 4.40
N LYS A 49 6.35 -6.98 3.33
CA LYS A 49 6.18 -6.48 1.96
C LYS A 49 4.71 -6.35 1.59
N ALA A 50 3.86 -7.25 2.07
CA ALA A 50 2.42 -7.18 1.86
C ALA A 50 1.82 -5.94 2.54
N LEU A 51 2.34 -5.54 3.70
CA LEU A 51 1.94 -4.29 4.35
C LEU A 51 2.27 -3.08 3.48
N LEU A 52 3.46 -3.03 2.89
CA LEU A 52 3.84 -1.97 1.94
C LEU A 52 2.94 -1.99 0.70
N ALA A 53 2.65 -3.18 0.17
CA ALA A 53 1.76 -3.32 -0.98
C ALA A 53 0.34 -2.83 -0.66
N SER A 54 -0.14 -3.09 0.55
CA SER A 54 -1.45 -2.59 1.00
C SER A 54 -1.49 -1.07 1.04
N LEU A 55 -0.44 -0.44 1.52
CA LEU A 55 -0.32 1.02 1.50
C LEU A 55 -0.35 1.55 0.07
N GLY A 56 0.45 0.96 -0.82
CA GLY A 56 0.51 1.38 -2.23
C GLY A 56 -0.82 1.21 -2.95
N ALA A 57 -1.51 0.10 -2.72
CA ALA A 57 -2.82 -0.16 -3.32
C ALA A 57 -3.89 0.80 -2.80
N CYS A 58 -3.96 1.01 -1.49
CA CYS A 58 -4.93 1.91 -0.88
C CYS A 58 -4.76 3.33 -1.38
N SER A 59 -3.54 3.85 -1.35
CA SER A 59 -3.24 5.18 -1.85
C SER A 59 -3.42 5.28 -3.37
N GLY A 60 -3.01 4.26 -4.11
CA GLY A 60 -3.20 4.22 -5.57
C GLY A 60 -4.67 4.28 -5.98
N MET A 61 -5.55 3.61 -5.25
CA MET A 61 -7.00 3.68 -5.47
C MET A 61 -7.53 5.10 -5.26
N ASP A 62 -7.06 5.79 -4.21
CA ASP A 62 -7.42 7.19 -3.97
C ASP A 62 -6.97 8.09 -5.12
N VAL A 63 -5.72 7.95 -5.53
CA VAL A 63 -5.14 8.78 -6.59
C VAL A 63 -5.93 8.59 -7.89
N ALA A 64 -6.22 7.35 -8.27
CA ALA A 64 -7.01 7.06 -9.46
C ALA A 64 -8.42 7.67 -9.37
N ALA A 65 -9.08 7.54 -8.21
CA ALA A 65 -10.42 8.07 -8.00
C ALA A 65 -10.45 9.60 -8.05
N ILE A 66 -9.49 10.27 -7.41
CA ILE A 66 -9.39 11.73 -7.40
C ILE A 66 -9.13 12.26 -8.81
N LEU A 67 -8.20 11.65 -9.54
CA LEU A 67 -7.90 12.04 -10.92
C LEU A 67 -9.14 11.87 -11.82
N GLY A 68 -9.91 10.80 -11.61
CA GLY A 68 -11.16 10.60 -12.32
C GLY A 68 -12.19 11.70 -12.05
N LYS A 69 -12.32 12.13 -10.80
CA LYS A 69 -13.21 13.25 -10.42
C LYS A 69 -12.76 14.57 -11.05
N ARG A 70 -11.46 14.75 -11.24
CA ARG A 70 -10.89 15.92 -11.92
C ARG A 70 -10.89 15.77 -13.44
N LYS A 71 -11.54 14.73 -13.97
CA LYS A 71 -11.64 14.44 -15.40
C LYS A 71 -10.28 14.31 -16.08
N GLN A 72 -9.30 13.83 -15.33
CA GLN A 72 -7.98 13.53 -15.86
C GLN A 72 -7.99 12.11 -16.45
N ARG A 73 -7.38 11.94 -17.60
CA ARG A 73 -7.34 10.65 -18.30
C ARG A 73 -6.11 9.86 -17.87
N LEU A 74 -6.22 9.18 -16.76
CA LEU A 74 -5.17 8.29 -16.26
C LEU A 74 -5.04 7.06 -17.18
N VAL A 75 -3.84 6.78 -17.63
CA VAL A 75 -3.52 5.59 -18.44
C VAL A 75 -2.65 4.62 -17.67
N THR A 76 -1.64 5.12 -16.97
CA THR A 76 -0.76 4.27 -16.15
C THR A 76 -0.58 4.89 -14.77
N LEU A 77 -0.56 4.02 -13.77
CA LEU A 77 -0.22 4.41 -12.40
C LEU A 77 0.56 3.26 -11.76
N LYS A 78 1.78 3.55 -11.39
CA LYS A 78 2.61 2.63 -10.63
C LYS A 78 2.98 3.27 -9.32
N VAL A 79 2.83 2.54 -8.23
CA VAL A 79 3.17 3.03 -6.89
C VAL A 79 4.30 2.15 -6.36
N GLU A 80 5.45 2.75 -6.14
CA GLU A 80 6.61 2.10 -5.55
C GLU A 80 6.68 2.46 -4.07
N VAL A 81 6.70 1.46 -3.21
CA VAL A 81 6.69 1.67 -1.76
C VAL A 81 7.94 1.04 -1.17
N THR A 82 8.76 1.86 -0.53
CA THR A 82 10.02 1.42 0.08
C THR A 82 9.94 1.64 1.58
N GLY A 83 10.25 0.60 2.36
CA GLY A 83 10.28 0.67 3.81
C GLY A 83 11.66 0.38 4.35
N LYS A 84 12.06 1.11 5.40
CA LYS A 84 13.29 0.87 6.14
C LYS A 84 12.99 0.26 7.49
N ARG A 85 13.73 -0.79 7.85
CA ARG A 85 13.60 -1.52 9.11
C ARG A 85 14.98 -1.62 9.76
N ARG A 86 14.98 -1.85 11.09
CA ARG A 86 16.23 -2.25 11.78
C ARG A 86 16.76 -3.54 11.17
N GLN A 87 18.07 -3.65 11.11
CA GLN A 87 18.71 -4.86 10.59
C GLN A 87 18.76 -5.98 11.63
N TYR A 88 18.87 -5.65 12.91
CA TYR A 88 19.04 -6.60 13.99
C TYR A 88 17.95 -6.48 15.05
N GLY A 89 17.74 -7.55 15.79
CA GLY A 89 16.78 -7.62 16.88
C GLY A 89 15.37 -7.94 16.40
N HIS A 90 14.44 -8.05 17.34
CA HIS A 90 13.03 -8.31 17.10
C HIS A 90 12.20 -7.53 18.11
N PRO A 91 11.04 -6.99 17.72
CA PRO A 91 10.53 -6.93 16.36
C PRO A 91 11.31 -5.92 15.49
N LYS A 92 11.10 -6.01 14.18
CA LYS A 92 11.70 -5.08 13.19
C LYS A 92 10.62 -4.32 12.45
N PRO A 93 9.97 -3.36 13.11
CA PRO A 93 8.96 -2.55 12.44
C PRO A 93 9.61 -1.59 11.43
N PHE A 94 8.83 -1.13 10.47
CA PHE A 94 9.28 -0.03 9.62
C PHE A 94 9.44 1.24 10.46
N THR A 95 10.51 1.96 10.22
CA THR A 95 10.76 3.28 10.82
C THR A 95 10.43 4.40 9.82
N ASP A 96 10.70 4.15 8.56
CA ASP A 96 10.48 5.10 7.46
C ASP A 96 9.89 4.35 6.27
N ILE A 97 8.90 4.96 5.64
CA ILE A 97 8.28 4.44 4.42
C ILE A 97 8.23 5.58 3.41
N HIS A 98 8.67 5.32 2.19
CA HIS A 98 8.57 6.27 1.09
C HIS A 98 7.66 5.73 0.00
N VAL A 99 6.71 6.55 -0.44
CA VAL A 99 5.75 6.20 -1.48
C VAL A 99 6.03 7.07 -2.70
N ARG A 100 6.35 6.44 -3.83
CA ARG A 100 6.62 7.14 -5.08
C ARG A 100 5.57 6.75 -6.12
N TYR A 101 4.93 7.75 -6.72
CA TYR A 101 3.90 7.55 -7.72
C TYR A 101 4.45 7.89 -9.10
N LEU A 102 4.35 6.96 -10.03
CA LEU A 102 4.66 7.17 -11.44
C LEU A 102 3.34 7.26 -12.19
N VAL A 103 3.01 8.46 -12.66
CA VAL A 103 1.66 8.78 -13.15
C VAL A 103 1.73 9.19 -14.62
N GLY A 104 1.05 8.46 -15.48
CA GLY A 104 1.00 8.76 -16.91
C GLY A 104 -0.43 8.78 -17.42
N GLY A 105 -0.70 9.69 -18.32
CA GLY A 105 -2.01 9.83 -18.92
C GLY A 105 -2.01 10.81 -20.09
N ASP A 106 -3.20 10.98 -20.67
CA ASP A 106 -3.38 11.88 -21.81
C ASP A 106 -3.74 13.29 -21.33
N ARG A 107 -2.88 14.26 -21.63
CA ARG A 107 -3.06 15.67 -21.30
C ARG A 107 -3.31 15.92 -19.81
N MET A 108 -2.59 15.19 -18.96
CA MET A 108 -2.75 15.34 -17.51
C MET A 108 -2.14 16.64 -17.02
N GLU A 109 -2.85 17.31 -16.14
CA GLU A 109 -2.36 18.52 -15.49
C GLU A 109 -1.68 18.15 -14.17
N GLU A 110 -0.44 18.54 -14.01
CA GLU A 110 0.37 18.19 -12.85
C GLU A 110 -0.26 18.64 -11.53
N LYS A 111 -0.95 19.79 -11.52
CA LYS A 111 -1.61 20.30 -10.31
C LYS A 111 -2.61 19.29 -9.73
N TYR A 112 -3.33 18.55 -10.57
CA TYR A 112 -4.28 17.55 -10.12
C TYR A 112 -3.60 16.27 -9.65
N VAL A 113 -2.46 15.93 -10.23
CA VAL A 113 -1.64 14.81 -9.74
C VAL A 113 -1.10 15.13 -8.35
N LYS A 114 -0.56 16.34 -8.16
CA LYS A 114 -0.10 16.79 -6.86
C LYS A 114 -1.22 16.77 -5.82
N GLU A 115 -2.40 17.31 -6.17
CA GLU A 115 -3.57 17.28 -5.29
C GLU A 115 -3.96 15.86 -4.90
N ALA A 116 -4.03 14.97 -5.88
CA ALA A 116 -4.43 13.57 -5.65
C ALA A 116 -3.49 12.84 -4.69
N VAL A 117 -2.18 13.00 -4.90
CA VAL A 117 -1.16 12.38 -4.07
C VAL A 117 -1.17 12.97 -2.65
N ASP A 118 -1.20 14.30 -2.53
CA ASP A 118 -1.26 14.98 -1.23
C ASP A 118 -2.50 14.56 -0.44
N ASP A 119 -3.67 14.59 -1.08
CA ASP A 119 -4.94 14.27 -0.40
C ASP A 119 -5.03 12.79 -0.02
N SER A 120 -4.51 11.88 -0.84
CA SER A 120 -4.49 10.47 -0.48
C SER A 120 -3.73 10.25 0.83
N ILE A 121 -2.48 10.70 0.89
CA ILE A 121 -1.63 10.44 2.06
C ILE A 121 -2.13 11.21 3.30
N LYS A 122 -2.56 12.46 3.13
CA LYS A 122 -2.90 13.33 4.27
C LYS A 122 -4.34 13.16 4.75
N LYS A 123 -5.27 12.73 3.89
CA LYS A 123 -6.70 12.75 4.19
C LYS A 123 -7.42 11.43 4.03
N PHE A 124 -7.14 10.64 2.99
CA PHE A 124 -8.02 9.57 2.59
C PHE A 124 -7.48 8.16 2.78
N CYS A 125 -6.17 7.94 2.71
CA CYS A 125 -5.63 6.59 2.78
C CYS A 125 -5.72 6.02 4.19
N SER A 126 -6.64 5.07 4.38
CA SER A 126 -6.86 4.43 5.69
C SER A 126 -5.64 3.63 6.15
N VAL A 127 -4.92 3.01 5.21
CA VAL A 127 -3.69 2.26 5.55
C VAL A 127 -2.62 3.24 6.03
N ALA A 128 -2.43 4.37 5.35
CA ALA A 128 -1.47 5.40 5.78
C ALA A 128 -1.84 5.92 7.18
N ALA A 129 -3.12 6.21 7.43
CA ALA A 129 -3.59 6.66 8.73
C ALA A 129 -3.35 5.63 9.84
N THR A 130 -3.47 4.34 9.52
CA THR A 130 -3.20 3.25 10.47
C THR A 130 -1.72 3.15 10.82
N ILE A 131 -0.83 3.42 9.87
CA ILE A 131 0.63 3.35 10.05
C ILE A 131 1.16 4.64 10.70
N ASP A 132 0.49 5.76 10.51
CA ASP A 132 0.94 7.08 10.97
C ASP A 132 1.29 7.08 12.47
N GLY A 133 2.41 7.73 12.79
CA GLY A 133 2.93 7.77 14.16
C GLY A 133 3.81 6.57 14.54
N LYS A 134 3.79 5.47 13.77
CA LYS A 134 4.70 4.32 13.96
C LYS A 134 5.86 4.34 12.97
N ALA A 135 5.59 4.70 11.74
CA ALA A 135 6.60 4.92 10.72
C ALA A 135 6.39 6.30 10.09
N LYS A 136 7.50 6.96 9.77
CA LYS A 136 7.43 8.23 9.05
C LYS A 136 7.15 7.94 7.58
N ILE A 137 6.08 8.50 7.05
CA ILE A 137 5.70 8.35 5.64
C ILE A 137 6.09 9.60 4.87
N THR A 138 6.89 9.42 3.83
CA THR A 138 7.22 10.45 2.86
C THR A 138 6.74 10.01 1.48
N TYR A 139 6.57 10.95 0.57
CA TYR A 139 6.10 10.63 -0.76
C TYR A 139 6.54 11.65 -1.78
N ASP A 140 6.60 11.22 -3.03
CA ASP A 140 6.82 12.07 -4.19
C ASP A 140 6.12 11.46 -5.41
N TYR A 141 6.08 12.18 -6.49
CA TYR A 141 5.52 11.69 -7.74
C TYR A 141 6.37 12.12 -8.93
N GLU A 142 6.19 11.40 -10.03
CA GLU A 142 6.81 11.72 -11.31
C GLU A 142 5.77 11.53 -12.40
N MET A 143 5.67 12.53 -13.27
CA MET A 143 4.86 12.42 -14.50
C MET A 143 5.65 11.60 -15.50
N VAL A 144 5.06 10.52 -16.02
CA VAL A 144 5.71 9.62 -16.98
C VAL A 144 4.87 9.52 -18.24
N GLU A 145 5.48 9.03 -19.31
CA GLU A 145 4.75 8.74 -20.54
C GLU A 145 3.82 7.54 -20.32
N ALA A 146 2.62 7.67 -20.88
CA ALA A 146 1.63 6.62 -20.76
C ALA A 146 1.81 5.54 -21.84
#